data_c62854502193865e19a19c8d720cc419
#
_entry.id   c62854502193865e19a19c8d720cc419
#
_cell.length_a   1.000
_cell.length_b   1.000
_cell.length_c   1.000
_cell.angle_alpha   90.00
_cell.angle_beta   90.00
_cell.angle_gamma   90.00
#
_symmetry.space_group_name_H-M   'P 1'
#
loop_
_entity.id
_entity.type
_entity.pdbx_description
1 polymer ?
#
loop_
_entity_poly.entity_id
_entity_poly.type
_entity_poly.pdbx_seq_one_letter_code
_entity_poly.pdbx_strand_id
1 'polypeptide(L)'
;ATGPLAGLNEDQIENLLLRAVLADLKAEGWDPASISNRSKCELGERLRRATALPLRSITGFLRISKSSYEYWRPRVAAPRDRDADIRDRVVRIFREGSGCWGYRTVWARLRREGVRASEKRVARVMREEGLEVVYNKRRARGYSSYAGEVSKAPENLVNRNFHADEPNRLWLTDITEFRLPGGEKVYLSPIVDCFDGMPVAWSIGLHPDKRLANSSLLKACAARPAGARTTIHSDRGGHYRWPEWIGICEENGLVRSMSAKGCSPDNSACEGFFGRLKNEFFHYRDWEGVTAGEFMGRLEAYLVYYREERIKKSLGWLSPMEYRRKLGYA
;
A
#
# COMPACT_ATOMS: atom_id res chain seq x y z
N ALA A 1 5.15 68.68 -8.88
CA ALA A 1 5.55 67.31 -9.26
C ALA A 1 4.40 66.72 -10.07
N THR A 2 4.53 66.73 -11.40
CA THR A 2 3.60 66.15 -12.36
C THR A 2 3.93 64.68 -12.54
N GLY A 3 3.30 63.79 -11.74
CA GLY A 3 3.36 62.35 -11.93
C GLY A 3 2.36 61.90 -13.01
N PRO A 4 2.49 60.71 -13.58
CA PRO A 4 1.69 60.18 -14.70
C PRO A 4 0.16 60.02 -14.35
N LEU A 5 -0.25 60.38 -13.15
CA LEU A 5 -1.65 60.33 -12.64
C LEU A 5 -2.27 61.71 -12.41
N ALA A 6 -1.51 62.83 -12.72
CA ALA A 6 -2.02 64.16 -12.52
C ALA A 6 -3.12 64.47 -13.55
N GLY A 7 -4.34 64.77 -13.07
CA GLY A 7 -5.49 65.11 -13.91
C GLY A 7 -6.53 63.99 -14.13
N LEU A 8 -6.29 62.80 -13.58
CA LEU A 8 -7.27 61.71 -13.60
C LEU A 8 -8.15 61.79 -12.36
N ASN A 9 -9.45 61.53 -12.55
CA ASN A 9 -10.37 61.33 -11.43
C ASN A 9 -10.19 59.94 -10.79
N GLU A 10 -10.73 59.74 -9.60
CA GLU A 10 -10.60 58.47 -8.84
C GLU A 10 -11.00 57.27 -9.68
N ASP A 11 -12.11 57.32 -10.43
CA ASP A 11 -12.55 56.22 -11.31
C ASP A 11 -11.57 55.91 -12.44
N GLN A 12 -10.87 56.90 -12.96
CA GLN A 12 -9.89 56.75 -14.00
C GLN A 12 -8.60 56.12 -13.47
N ILE A 13 -8.15 56.50 -12.27
CA ILE A 13 -6.99 55.92 -11.59
C ILE A 13 -7.32 54.45 -11.24
N GLU A 14 -8.48 54.17 -10.74
CA GLU A 14 -8.93 52.85 -10.39
C GLU A 14 -9.05 51.93 -11.60
N ASN A 15 -9.53 52.43 -12.75
CA ASN A 15 -9.54 51.70 -14.03
C ASN A 15 -8.13 51.44 -14.57
N LEU A 16 -7.17 52.33 -14.35
CA LEU A 16 -5.81 52.19 -14.79
C LEU A 16 -5.08 51.13 -13.98
N LEU A 17 -5.27 51.13 -12.65
CA LEU A 17 -4.77 50.11 -11.74
C LEU A 17 -5.36 48.74 -12.05
N LEU A 18 -6.67 48.66 -12.31
CA LEU A 18 -7.34 47.45 -12.73
C LEU A 18 -6.76 46.87 -14.04
N ARG A 19 -6.53 47.74 -15.03
CA ARG A 19 -5.95 47.33 -16.30
C ARG A 19 -4.51 46.82 -16.14
N ALA A 20 -3.72 47.43 -15.23
CA ALA A 20 -2.37 46.96 -14.92
C ALA A 20 -2.36 45.58 -14.28
N VAL A 21 -3.16 45.38 -13.23
CA VAL A 21 -3.35 44.07 -12.58
C VAL A 21 -3.84 42.99 -13.57
N LEU A 22 -4.64 43.39 -14.53
CA LEU A 22 -5.17 42.52 -15.57
C LEU A 22 -4.16 42.17 -16.66
N ALA A 23 -3.29 43.15 -17.01
CA ALA A 23 -2.21 42.89 -17.93
C ALA A 23 -1.23 41.84 -17.33
N ASP A 24 -0.92 41.98 -16.04
CA ASP A 24 -0.07 41.02 -15.32
C ASP A 24 -0.70 39.64 -15.24
N LEU A 25 -1.99 39.54 -14.92
CA LEU A 25 -2.72 38.24 -14.90
C LEU A 25 -2.81 37.60 -16.29
N LYS A 26 -2.94 38.40 -17.36
CA LYS A 26 -2.92 37.89 -18.74
C LYS A 26 -1.52 37.45 -19.16
N ALA A 27 -0.48 38.17 -18.73
CA ALA A 27 0.90 37.77 -18.97
C ALA A 27 1.25 36.41 -18.32
N GLU A 28 0.61 36.08 -17.22
CA GLU A 28 0.66 34.76 -16.56
C GLU A 28 -0.24 33.71 -17.22
N GLY A 29 -0.83 33.98 -18.39
CA GLY A 29 -1.68 33.04 -19.13
C GLY A 29 -3.10 32.92 -18.63
N TRP A 30 -3.56 33.89 -17.84
CA TRP A 30 -4.91 33.88 -17.29
C TRP A 30 -5.98 34.42 -18.27
N ASP A 31 -6.99 33.60 -18.61
CA ASP A 31 -8.15 33.97 -19.41
C ASP A 31 -9.44 33.86 -18.61
N PRO A 32 -10.21 34.98 -18.42
CA PRO A 32 -11.49 34.95 -17.72
C PRO A 32 -12.52 33.95 -18.30
N ALA A 33 -12.41 33.61 -19.57
CA ALA A 33 -13.32 32.66 -20.21
C ALA A 33 -13.04 31.21 -19.81
N SER A 34 -11.80 30.89 -19.48
CA SER A 34 -11.35 29.52 -19.21
C SER A 34 -11.54 29.05 -17.77
N ILE A 35 -11.82 29.96 -16.83
CA ILE A 35 -11.93 29.63 -15.38
C ILE A 35 -13.37 29.43 -14.92
N SER A 36 -13.50 28.58 -13.89
CA SER A 36 -14.79 28.28 -13.29
C SER A 36 -15.44 29.50 -12.62
N ASN A 37 -16.79 29.53 -12.54
CA ASN A 37 -17.50 30.58 -11.82
C ASN A 37 -17.10 30.68 -10.34
N ARG A 38 -16.66 29.58 -9.72
CA ARG A 38 -16.10 29.59 -8.37
C ARG A 38 -14.80 30.39 -8.33
N SER A 39 -13.85 30.09 -9.22
CA SER A 39 -12.57 30.81 -9.29
C SER A 39 -12.75 32.28 -9.64
N LYS A 40 -13.72 32.60 -10.52
CA LYS A 40 -14.11 34.00 -10.79
C LYS A 40 -14.61 34.72 -9.53
N CYS A 41 -15.42 34.06 -8.72
CA CYS A 41 -15.90 34.61 -7.46
C CYS A 41 -14.78 34.80 -6.44
N GLU A 42 -13.86 33.82 -6.30
CA GLU A 42 -12.68 33.92 -5.43
C GLU A 42 -11.78 35.11 -5.81
N LEU A 43 -11.55 35.29 -7.10
CA LEU A 43 -10.80 36.43 -7.61
C LEU A 43 -11.56 37.73 -7.39
N GLY A 44 -12.87 37.75 -7.65
CA GLY A 44 -13.72 38.90 -7.43
C GLY A 44 -13.75 39.38 -5.97
N GLU A 45 -13.79 38.47 -5.01
CA GLU A 45 -13.71 38.83 -3.58
C GLU A 45 -12.29 39.37 -3.20
N ARG A 46 -11.23 38.88 -3.83
CA ARG A 46 -9.88 39.46 -3.67
C ARG A 46 -9.81 40.89 -4.23
N LEU A 47 -10.27 41.08 -5.47
CA LEU A 47 -10.31 42.38 -6.12
C LEU A 47 -11.12 43.35 -5.32
N ARG A 48 -12.30 42.96 -4.81
CA ARG A 48 -13.17 43.78 -4.00
C ARG A 48 -12.52 44.28 -2.70
N ARG A 49 -11.74 43.44 -2.05
CA ARG A 49 -10.97 43.82 -0.84
C ARG A 49 -9.81 44.75 -1.17
N ALA A 50 -9.15 44.54 -2.32
CA ALA A 50 -7.97 45.30 -2.70
C ALA A 50 -8.30 46.67 -3.31
N THR A 51 -9.44 46.80 -4.01
CA THR A 51 -9.74 48.00 -4.83
C THR A 51 -10.97 48.78 -4.40
N ALA A 52 -11.77 48.22 -3.48
CA ALA A 52 -13.09 48.80 -3.08
C ALA A 52 -14.07 49.01 -4.23
N LEU A 53 -13.83 48.45 -5.41
CA LEU A 53 -14.68 48.60 -6.59
C LEU A 53 -16.10 48.08 -6.40
N PRO A 54 -17.11 48.72 -7.05
CA PRO A 54 -18.48 48.23 -7.00
C PRO A 54 -18.60 46.86 -7.66
N LEU A 55 -19.45 46.01 -7.06
CA LEU A 55 -19.65 44.64 -7.50
C LEU A 55 -19.98 44.52 -9.00
N ARG A 56 -20.73 45.50 -9.55
CA ARG A 56 -21.11 45.53 -10.97
C ARG A 56 -19.89 45.58 -11.90
N SER A 57 -18.90 46.39 -11.53
CA SER A 57 -17.63 46.49 -12.32
C SER A 57 -16.84 45.19 -12.28
N ILE A 58 -16.72 44.56 -11.10
CA ILE A 58 -16.03 43.31 -10.91
C ILE A 58 -16.72 42.17 -11.66
N THR A 59 -18.04 42.03 -11.54
CA THR A 59 -18.78 40.97 -12.23
C THR A 59 -18.78 41.11 -13.73
N GLY A 60 -18.90 42.35 -14.24
CA GLY A 60 -18.77 42.66 -15.67
C GLY A 60 -17.41 42.30 -16.21
N PHE A 61 -16.36 42.64 -15.48
CA PHE A 61 -14.99 42.33 -15.83
C PHE A 61 -14.73 40.82 -15.88
N LEU A 62 -15.11 40.08 -14.83
CA LEU A 62 -14.91 38.63 -14.73
C LEU A 62 -15.87 37.84 -15.62
N ARG A 63 -16.75 38.51 -16.35
CA ARG A 63 -17.77 37.87 -17.18
C ARG A 63 -18.54 36.79 -16.41
N ILE A 64 -19.03 37.17 -15.21
CA ILE A 64 -19.87 36.32 -14.36
C ILE A 64 -21.17 37.04 -14.07
N SER A 65 -22.30 36.33 -14.14
CA SER A 65 -23.59 36.94 -13.77
C SER A 65 -23.63 37.23 -12.27
N LYS A 66 -24.35 38.30 -11.88
CA LYS A 66 -24.55 38.65 -10.47
C LYS A 66 -25.11 37.45 -9.68
N SER A 67 -26.10 36.74 -10.24
CA SER A 67 -26.70 35.57 -9.62
C SER A 67 -25.68 34.45 -9.37
N SER A 68 -24.80 34.15 -10.36
CA SER A 68 -23.74 33.17 -10.19
C SER A 68 -22.71 33.61 -9.17
N TYR A 69 -22.36 34.91 -9.14
CA TYR A 69 -21.45 35.45 -8.15
C TYR A 69 -21.99 35.32 -6.73
N GLU A 70 -23.23 35.75 -6.48
CA GLU A 70 -23.88 35.65 -5.17
C GLU A 70 -24.12 34.21 -4.74
N TYR A 71 -24.34 33.28 -5.68
CA TYR A 71 -24.39 31.85 -5.40
C TYR A 71 -23.05 31.28 -4.88
N TRP A 72 -21.91 31.72 -5.48
CA TRP A 72 -20.60 31.24 -5.09
C TRP A 72 -20.01 31.97 -3.88
N ARG A 73 -20.34 33.24 -3.66
CA ARG A 73 -19.77 34.06 -2.61
C ARG A 73 -19.80 33.45 -1.20
N PRO A 74 -20.91 32.95 -0.67
CA PRO A 74 -20.92 32.31 0.65
C PRO A 74 -20.14 31.00 0.66
N ARG A 75 -20.04 30.31 -0.49
CA ARG A 75 -19.31 29.06 -0.64
C ARG A 75 -17.79 29.26 -0.73
N VAL A 76 -17.39 30.44 -1.16
CA VAL A 76 -15.99 30.89 -1.18
C VAL A 76 -15.58 31.41 0.19
N ALA A 77 -16.45 32.17 0.84
CA ALA A 77 -16.21 32.74 2.17
C ALA A 77 -16.12 31.67 3.26
N ALA A 78 -16.94 30.64 3.16
CA ALA A 78 -16.94 29.47 4.05
C ALA A 78 -16.92 28.17 3.22
N PRO A 79 -15.76 27.75 2.74
CA PRO A 79 -15.65 26.51 1.98
C PRO A 79 -16.03 25.32 2.87
N ARG A 80 -17.17 24.70 2.53
CA ARG A 80 -17.58 23.49 3.21
C ARG A 80 -16.64 22.34 2.80
N ASP A 81 -15.93 21.79 3.76
CA ASP A 81 -15.20 20.54 3.53
C ASP A 81 -16.22 19.41 3.28
N ARG A 82 -16.31 18.96 2.04
CA ARG A 82 -17.23 17.88 1.64
C ARG A 82 -16.81 16.52 2.20
N ASP A 83 -15.61 16.44 2.70
CA ASP A 83 -14.98 15.21 3.15
C ASP A 83 -14.73 15.21 4.68
N ALA A 84 -15.18 16.25 5.40
CA ALA A 84 -14.98 16.38 6.85
C ALA A 84 -15.48 15.14 7.62
N ASP A 85 -16.58 14.52 7.15
CA ASP A 85 -17.17 13.33 7.76
C ASP A 85 -16.28 12.08 7.69
N ILE A 86 -15.35 12.02 6.72
CA ILE A 86 -14.47 10.87 6.53
C ILE A 86 -12.99 11.17 6.77
N ARG A 87 -12.60 12.47 6.80
CA ARG A 87 -11.19 12.91 6.84
C ARG A 87 -10.43 12.31 8.01
N ASP A 88 -10.89 12.49 9.22
CA ASP A 88 -10.24 11.97 10.43
C ASP A 88 -10.11 10.44 10.41
N ARG A 89 -11.14 9.76 9.90
CA ARG A 89 -11.13 8.29 9.79
C ARG A 89 -10.10 7.81 8.76
N VAL A 90 -10.00 8.49 7.61
CA VAL A 90 -8.99 8.19 6.59
C VAL A 90 -7.58 8.33 7.16
N VAL A 91 -7.31 9.44 7.87
CA VAL A 91 -6.01 9.71 8.53
C VAL A 91 -5.71 8.63 9.59
N ARG A 92 -6.69 8.31 10.43
CA ARG A 92 -6.55 7.27 11.47
C ARG A 92 -6.21 5.92 10.86
N ILE A 93 -7.02 5.45 9.91
CA ILE A 93 -6.82 4.15 9.25
C ILE A 93 -5.46 4.09 8.55
N PHE A 94 -5.04 5.17 7.88
CA PHE A 94 -3.71 5.21 7.25
C PHE A 94 -2.58 5.08 8.26
N ARG A 95 -2.69 5.73 9.43
CA ARG A 95 -1.70 5.64 10.52
C ARG A 95 -1.67 4.26 11.17
N GLU A 96 -2.81 3.61 11.36
CA GLU A 96 -2.90 2.21 11.82
C GLU A 96 -2.11 1.27 10.91
N GLY A 97 -2.12 1.53 9.59
CA GLY A 97 -1.30 0.83 8.61
C GLY A 97 0.16 1.23 8.58
N SER A 98 0.64 2.04 9.53
CA SER A 98 2.02 2.55 9.57
C SER A 98 2.49 3.16 8.24
N GLY A 99 1.60 3.84 7.53
CA GLY A 99 1.88 4.44 6.21
C GLY A 99 2.01 3.43 5.06
N CYS A 100 1.69 2.16 5.28
CA CYS A 100 1.83 1.11 4.26
C CYS A 100 0.53 0.85 3.47
N TRP A 101 -0.61 1.40 3.89
CA TRP A 101 -1.88 1.15 3.24
C TRP A 101 -2.23 2.21 2.20
N GLY A 102 -2.29 1.80 0.93
CA GLY A 102 -2.76 2.67 -0.15
C GLY A 102 -4.27 2.92 -0.07
N TYR A 103 -4.75 3.93 -0.82
CA TYR A 103 -6.14 4.40 -0.77
C TYR A 103 -7.20 3.29 -0.91
N ARG A 104 -6.93 2.24 -1.68
CA ARG A 104 -7.88 1.12 -1.83
C ARG A 104 -8.03 0.31 -0.54
N THR A 105 -6.93 0.09 0.18
CA THR A 105 -6.97 -0.60 1.48
C THR A 105 -7.66 0.25 2.53
N VAL A 106 -7.36 1.56 2.58
CA VAL A 106 -8.02 2.52 3.45
C VAL A 106 -9.51 2.57 3.16
N TRP A 107 -9.92 2.63 1.88
CA TRP A 107 -11.31 2.59 1.47
C TRP A 107 -12.02 1.30 1.90
N ALA A 108 -11.38 0.14 1.70
CA ALA A 108 -11.96 -1.13 2.09
C ALA A 108 -12.18 -1.23 3.61
N ARG A 109 -11.23 -0.71 4.40
CA ARG A 109 -11.37 -0.63 5.86
C ARG A 109 -12.47 0.32 6.30
N LEU A 110 -12.60 1.51 5.68
CA LEU A 110 -13.72 2.42 5.91
C LEU A 110 -15.07 1.73 5.67
N ARG A 111 -15.19 0.96 4.59
CA ARG A 111 -16.42 0.20 4.31
C ARG A 111 -16.73 -0.83 5.39
N ARG A 112 -15.71 -1.48 5.95
CA ARG A 112 -15.88 -2.43 7.07
C ARG A 112 -16.37 -1.72 8.34
N GLU A 113 -16.03 -0.45 8.52
CA GLU A 113 -16.58 0.41 9.59
C GLU A 113 -17.98 0.95 9.28
N GLY A 114 -18.62 0.51 8.18
CA GLY A 114 -19.95 0.98 7.77
C GLY A 114 -19.96 2.33 7.07
N VAL A 115 -18.81 2.94 6.78
CA VAL A 115 -18.73 4.26 6.16
C VAL A 115 -18.86 4.16 4.64
N ARG A 116 -19.86 4.85 4.09
CA ARG A 116 -20.07 4.91 2.63
C ARG A 116 -19.25 6.03 2.01
N ALA A 117 -18.20 5.67 1.31
CA ALA A 117 -17.38 6.58 0.52
C ALA A 117 -16.96 5.88 -0.79
N SER A 118 -16.71 6.65 -1.85
CA SER A 118 -16.12 6.12 -3.08
C SER A 118 -14.59 6.06 -2.96
N GLU A 119 -13.94 5.15 -3.70
CA GLU A 119 -12.47 5.08 -3.79
C GLU A 119 -11.85 6.43 -4.18
N LYS A 120 -12.48 7.14 -5.14
CA LYS A 120 -12.02 8.46 -5.61
C LYS A 120 -12.05 9.51 -4.49
N ARG A 121 -13.08 9.45 -3.64
CA ARG A 121 -13.21 10.36 -2.50
C ARG A 121 -12.10 10.13 -1.47
N VAL A 122 -11.84 8.87 -1.12
CA VAL A 122 -10.73 8.50 -0.21
C VAL A 122 -9.37 8.87 -0.78
N ALA A 123 -9.13 8.60 -2.07
CA ALA A 123 -7.88 8.97 -2.74
C ALA A 123 -7.65 10.49 -2.76
N ARG A 124 -8.72 11.29 -2.89
CA ARG A 124 -8.65 12.76 -2.81
C ARG A 124 -8.25 13.21 -1.41
N VAL A 125 -8.92 12.72 -0.37
CA VAL A 125 -8.61 13.04 1.03
C VAL A 125 -7.15 12.68 1.35
N MET A 126 -6.70 11.49 0.98
CA MET A 126 -5.30 11.09 1.21
C MET A 126 -4.31 12.05 0.56
N ARG A 127 -4.60 12.53 -0.67
CA ARG A 127 -3.75 13.51 -1.37
C ARG A 127 -3.78 14.87 -0.68
N GLU A 128 -4.95 15.34 -0.27
CA GLU A 128 -5.11 16.62 0.44
C GLU A 128 -4.39 16.63 1.79
N GLU A 129 -4.36 15.50 2.49
CA GLU A 129 -3.65 15.30 3.76
C GLU A 129 -2.16 14.92 3.60
N GLY A 130 -1.65 14.84 2.35
CA GLY A 130 -0.27 14.45 2.11
C GLY A 130 0.08 13.02 2.52
N LEU A 131 -0.91 12.12 2.56
CA LEU A 131 -0.72 10.73 2.99
C LEU A 131 -0.16 9.89 1.84
N GLU A 132 1.15 9.76 1.81
CA GLU A 132 1.87 8.97 0.81
C GLU A 132 2.33 7.63 1.36
N VAL A 133 2.20 6.59 0.53
CA VAL A 133 2.63 5.23 0.91
C VAL A 133 4.15 5.14 0.89
N VAL A 134 4.73 4.69 2.01
CA VAL A 134 6.19 4.72 2.26
C VAL A 134 7.04 3.87 1.29
N TYR A 135 6.48 2.82 0.65
CA TYR A 135 7.23 1.91 -0.22
C TYR A 135 7.05 2.15 -1.74
N ASN A 136 6.68 3.33 -2.16
CA ASN A 136 6.38 3.63 -3.57
C ASN A 136 7.62 3.63 -4.50
N LYS A 137 8.83 3.47 -3.97
CA LYS A 137 10.07 3.44 -4.75
C LYS A 137 10.65 2.03 -4.83
N ARG A 138 10.56 1.40 -6.01
CA ARG A 138 11.26 0.14 -6.32
C ARG A 138 12.76 0.35 -6.28
N ARG A 139 13.47 -0.38 -5.41
CA ARG A 139 14.92 -0.58 -5.50
C ARG A 139 15.18 -1.91 -6.19
N ALA A 140 15.82 -1.89 -7.36
CA ALA A 140 16.35 -3.09 -7.99
C ALA A 140 17.53 -3.60 -7.15
N ARG A 141 17.50 -4.87 -6.74
CA ARG A 141 18.64 -5.56 -6.14
C ARG A 141 18.97 -6.78 -6.99
N GLY A 142 20.25 -6.91 -7.34
CA GLY A 142 20.79 -8.11 -7.94
C GLY A 142 20.83 -9.27 -6.92
N TYR A 143 20.52 -10.46 -7.36
CA TYR A 143 20.54 -11.69 -6.57
C TYR A 143 21.70 -12.58 -7.05
N SER A 144 22.39 -13.23 -6.11
CA SER A 144 23.42 -14.24 -6.39
C SER A 144 22.95 -15.60 -5.88
N SER A 145 22.93 -16.61 -6.72
CA SER A 145 22.56 -17.97 -6.37
C SER A 145 23.78 -18.85 -6.06
N TYR A 146 23.65 -19.73 -5.07
CA TYR A 146 24.69 -20.67 -4.67
C TYR A 146 24.84 -21.81 -5.68
N ALA A 147 26.08 -22.15 -6.03
CA ALA A 147 26.45 -23.08 -7.14
C ALA A 147 26.76 -24.52 -6.71
N GLY A 148 26.38 -24.98 -5.53
CA GLY A 148 26.65 -26.31 -5.02
C GLY A 148 25.54 -27.35 -5.28
N GLU A 149 25.88 -28.57 -5.73
CA GLU A 149 24.92 -29.67 -5.87
C GLU A 149 25.20 -30.76 -4.82
N VAL A 150 24.22 -31.06 -3.94
CA VAL A 150 24.38 -32.00 -2.82
C VAL A 150 23.61 -33.33 -3.03
N SER A 151 22.52 -33.33 -3.83
CA SER A 151 21.72 -34.52 -4.17
C SER A 151 20.84 -34.25 -5.40
N LYS A 152 20.30 -35.32 -6.03
CA LYS A 152 19.32 -35.16 -7.13
C LYS A 152 18.10 -34.42 -6.65
N ALA A 153 17.81 -33.27 -7.26
CA ALA A 153 16.65 -32.46 -6.93
C ALA A 153 15.40 -33.06 -7.61
N PRO A 154 14.23 -33.04 -6.97
CA PRO A 154 12.97 -33.39 -7.62
C PRO A 154 12.63 -32.42 -8.77
N GLU A 155 11.77 -32.86 -9.67
CA GLU A 155 11.34 -32.06 -10.82
C GLU A 155 10.52 -30.84 -10.40
N ASN A 156 10.52 -29.80 -11.24
CA ASN A 156 9.65 -28.65 -11.07
C ASN A 156 8.23 -29.00 -11.57
N LEU A 157 7.36 -29.39 -10.66
CA LEU A 157 5.97 -29.74 -10.96
C LEU A 157 5.07 -28.50 -11.08
N VAL A 158 5.50 -27.37 -10.52
CA VAL A 158 4.69 -26.12 -10.42
C VAL A 158 4.74 -25.33 -11.72
N ASN A 159 5.90 -25.33 -12.41
CA ASN A 159 6.08 -24.64 -13.69
C ASN A 159 5.57 -23.18 -13.67
N ARG A 160 5.84 -22.46 -12.58
CA ARG A 160 5.40 -21.05 -12.34
C ARG A 160 3.89 -20.87 -12.21
N ASN A 161 3.09 -21.91 -12.17
CA ASN A 161 1.66 -21.81 -11.85
C ASN A 161 1.46 -21.86 -10.33
N PHE A 162 1.56 -20.70 -9.69
CA PHE A 162 1.38 -20.53 -8.25
C PHE A 162 -0.08 -20.27 -7.88
N HIS A 163 -0.98 -21.02 -8.50
CA HIS A 163 -2.41 -20.97 -8.19
C HIS A 163 -2.89 -22.35 -7.74
N ALA A 164 -3.77 -22.36 -6.75
CA ALA A 164 -4.46 -23.56 -6.30
C ALA A 164 -5.96 -23.24 -6.13
N ASP A 165 -6.81 -24.18 -6.53
CA ASP A 165 -8.27 -24.02 -6.46
C ASP A 165 -8.83 -24.32 -5.07
N GLU A 166 -8.06 -25.04 -4.23
CA GLU A 166 -8.43 -25.42 -2.88
C GLU A 166 -7.26 -25.22 -1.90
N PRO A 167 -7.52 -24.99 -0.62
CA PRO A 167 -6.47 -24.94 0.40
C PRO A 167 -5.67 -26.25 0.48
N ASN A 168 -4.41 -26.10 0.84
CA ASN A 168 -3.49 -27.22 1.05
C ASN A 168 -3.18 -28.08 -0.20
N ARG A 169 -3.41 -27.58 -1.40
CA ARG A 169 -3.00 -28.24 -2.65
C ARG A 169 -1.55 -27.94 -3.03
N LEU A 170 -1.16 -26.69 -2.87
CA LEU A 170 0.18 -26.22 -3.20
C LEU A 170 0.71 -25.28 -2.12
N TRP A 171 1.77 -25.70 -1.48
CA TRP A 171 2.53 -24.92 -0.51
C TRP A 171 3.85 -24.43 -1.09
N LEU A 172 4.24 -23.22 -0.74
CA LEU A 172 5.56 -22.67 -1.02
C LEU A 172 6.33 -22.49 0.27
N THR A 173 7.64 -22.67 0.21
CA THR A 173 8.53 -22.40 1.33
C THR A 173 9.86 -21.85 0.83
N ASP A 174 10.46 -20.99 1.63
CA ASP A 174 11.79 -20.43 1.47
C ASP A 174 12.23 -19.82 2.80
N ILE A 175 13.51 -19.51 2.97
CA ILE A 175 14.02 -18.84 4.17
C ILE A 175 14.41 -17.42 3.84
N THR A 176 13.94 -16.46 4.66
CA THR A 176 14.36 -15.07 4.52
C THR A 176 15.08 -14.57 5.77
N GLU A 177 16.07 -13.69 5.56
CA GLU A 177 16.87 -13.05 6.60
C GLU A 177 16.37 -11.64 6.86
N PHE A 178 16.36 -11.25 8.14
CA PHE A 178 16.24 -9.88 8.63
C PHE A 178 17.53 -9.54 9.37
N ARG A 179 18.16 -8.43 9.01
CA ARG A 179 19.36 -7.93 9.69
C ARG A 179 18.98 -6.69 10.48
N LEU A 180 19.12 -6.77 11.80
CA LEU A 180 18.88 -5.66 12.70
C LEU A 180 20.06 -4.67 12.70
N PRO A 181 19.85 -3.41 13.11
CA PRO A 181 20.91 -2.41 13.17
C PRO A 181 22.09 -2.85 14.04
N GLY A 182 21.85 -3.54 15.14
CA GLY A 182 22.89 -4.12 16.02
C GLY A 182 23.71 -5.27 15.41
N GLY A 183 23.46 -5.64 14.16
CA GLY A 183 24.17 -6.69 13.45
C GLY A 183 23.59 -8.10 13.62
N GLU A 184 22.68 -8.29 14.59
CA GLU A 184 21.97 -9.56 14.79
C GLU A 184 21.12 -9.91 13.58
N LYS A 185 20.99 -11.21 13.33
CA LYS A 185 20.19 -11.75 12.23
C LYS A 185 19.06 -12.61 12.78
N VAL A 186 17.89 -12.42 12.19
CA VAL A 186 16.72 -13.27 12.46
C VAL A 186 16.26 -13.88 11.14
N TYR A 187 15.91 -15.13 11.17
CA TYR A 187 15.47 -15.91 10.01
C TYR A 187 14.02 -16.34 10.18
N LEU A 188 13.29 -16.31 9.08
CA LEU A 188 11.91 -16.77 8.99
C LEU A 188 11.81 -17.86 7.91
N SER A 189 11.25 -19.01 8.27
CA SER A 189 10.86 -20.08 7.35
C SER A 189 9.34 -20.24 7.39
N PRO A 190 8.59 -19.67 6.47
CA PRO A 190 7.13 -19.84 6.38
C PRO A 190 6.76 -20.97 5.43
N ILE A 191 5.61 -21.58 5.66
CA ILE A 191 4.89 -22.39 4.68
C ILE A 191 3.69 -21.55 4.22
N VAL A 192 3.63 -21.21 2.94
CA VAL A 192 2.61 -20.32 2.36
C VAL A 192 1.72 -21.10 1.40
N ASP A 193 0.43 -21.06 1.60
CA ASP A 193 -0.55 -21.72 0.72
C ASP A 193 -0.83 -20.86 -0.52
N CYS A 194 -0.73 -21.45 -1.69
CA CYS A 194 -1.00 -20.78 -2.97
C CYS A 194 -2.48 -20.49 -3.23
N PHE A 195 -3.40 -21.11 -2.49
CA PHE A 195 -4.82 -20.86 -2.63
C PHE A 195 -5.20 -19.40 -2.34
N ASP A 196 -4.71 -18.89 -1.21
CA ASP A 196 -5.03 -17.56 -0.73
C ASP A 196 -3.80 -16.74 -0.31
N GLY A 197 -2.61 -17.34 -0.37
CA GLY A 197 -1.35 -16.77 0.09
C GLY A 197 -1.31 -16.61 1.61
N MET A 198 -1.93 -17.52 2.36
CA MET A 198 -1.89 -17.60 3.81
C MET A 198 -0.60 -18.26 4.27
N PRO A 199 0.16 -17.68 5.21
CA PRO A 199 1.17 -18.42 5.94
C PRO A 199 0.45 -19.42 6.86
N VAL A 200 0.44 -20.71 6.47
CA VAL A 200 -0.23 -21.78 7.22
C VAL A 200 0.53 -22.15 8.48
N ALA A 201 1.87 -22.09 8.40
CA ALA A 201 2.77 -22.28 9.51
C ALA A 201 4.08 -21.53 9.28
N TRP A 202 4.85 -21.32 10.33
CA TRP A 202 6.17 -20.69 10.25
C TRP A 202 7.05 -21.05 11.44
N SER A 203 8.35 -20.83 11.25
CA SER A 203 9.35 -20.86 12.31
C SER A 203 10.23 -19.62 12.23
N ILE A 204 10.58 -19.06 13.37
CA ILE A 204 11.46 -17.90 13.49
C ILE A 204 12.65 -18.32 14.35
N GLY A 205 13.87 -17.95 13.99
CA GLY A 205 15.06 -18.33 14.72
C GLY A 205 16.28 -17.48 14.36
N LEU A 206 17.35 -17.70 15.10
CA LEU A 206 18.62 -16.97 14.94
C LEU A 206 19.57 -17.60 13.91
N HIS A 207 19.29 -18.82 13.50
CA HIS A 207 20.12 -19.57 12.53
C HIS A 207 19.25 -20.16 11.42
N PRO A 208 19.69 -20.12 10.16
CA PRO A 208 19.01 -20.76 9.05
C PRO A 208 19.42 -22.24 8.98
N ASP A 209 19.10 -23.00 10.02
CA ASP A 209 19.46 -24.40 10.16
C ASP A 209 18.30 -25.35 9.78
N LYS A 210 18.58 -26.66 9.83
CA LYS A 210 17.59 -27.69 9.57
C LYS A 210 16.38 -27.64 10.51
N ARG A 211 16.58 -27.22 11.78
CA ARG A 211 15.50 -27.12 12.76
C ARG A 211 14.50 -26.06 12.37
N LEU A 212 14.98 -24.92 11.86
CA LEU A 212 14.13 -23.83 11.40
C LEU A 212 13.18 -24.31 10.29
N ALA A 213 13.71 -24.95 9.24
CA ALA A 213 12.93 -25.45 8.11
C ALA A 213 11.99 -26.60 8.52
N ASN A 214 12.52 -27.62 9.20
CA ASN A 214 11.76 -28.80 9.60
C ASN A 214 10.61 -28.45 10.56
N SER A 215 10.84 -27.51 11.48
CA SER A 215 9.84 -27.05 12.45
C SER A 215 8.62 -26.41 11.78
N SER A 216 8.85 -25.56 10.76
CA SER A 216 7.73 -24.95 10.01
C SER A 216 6.95 -26.01 9.23
N LEU A 217 7.64 -26.99 8.63
CA LEU A 217 7.00 -28.08 7.90
C LEU A 217 6.15 -28.97 8.80
N LEU A 218 6.68 -29.40 9.94
CA LEU A 218 5.96 -30.21 10.91
C LEU A 218 4.70 -29.51 11.42
N LYS A 219 4.80 -28.22 11.75
CA LYS A 219 3.63 -27.42 12.14
C LYS A 219 2.58 -27.35 11.03
N ALA A 220 3.00 -27.18 9.77
CA ALA A 220 2.08 -27.16 8.64
C ALA A 220 1.40 -28.52 8.43
N CYS A 221 2.14 -29.62 8.54
CA CYS A 221 1.60 -30.97 8.44
C CYS A 221 0.58 -31.26 9.55
N ALA A 222 0.87 -30.84 10.78
CA ALA A 222 -0.04 -31.01 11.92
C ALA A 222 -1.37 -30.22 11.78
N ALA A 223 -1.31 -29.05 11.11
CA ALA A 223 -2.49 -28.21 10.86
C ALA A 223 -3.28 -28.64 9.60
N ARG A 224 -2.74 -29.55 8.80
CA ARG A 224 -3.33 -29.97 7.53
C ARG A 224 -4.48 -30.97 7.76
N PRO A 225 -5.62 -30.85 7.06
CA PRO A 225 -6.67 -31.85 7.10
C PRO A 225 -6.18 -33.24 6.68
N ALA A 226 -6.67 -34.28 7.35
CA ALA A 226 -6.33 -35.66 7.00
C ALA A 226 -6.72 -35.98 5.54
N GLY A 227 -5.86 -36.71 4.85
CA GLY A 227 -6.07 -37.10 3.44
C GLY A 227 -5.82 -36.02 2.39
N ALA A 228 -5.45 -34.80 2.77
CA ALA A 228 -5.09 -33.76 1.81
C ALA A 228 -3.83 -34.15 1.02
N ARG A 229 -3.90 -34.01 -0.31
CA ARG A 229 -2.75 -34.22 -1.21
C ARG A 229 -2.08 -32.89 -1.46
N THR A 230 -0.94 -32.67 -0.85
CA THR A 230 -0.24 -31.39 -0.89
C THR A 230 1.08 -31.51 -1.62
N THR A 231 1.31 -30.64 -2.60
CA THR A 231 2.63 -30.41 -3.20
C THR A 231 3.33 -29.31 -2.42
N ILE A 232 4.57 -29.54 -1.99
CA ILE A 232 5.41 -28.51 -1.40
C ILE A 232 6.53 -28.13 -2.38
N HIS A 233 6.58 -26.85 -2.74
CA HIS A 233 7.56 -26.30 -3.64
C HIS A 233 8.56 -25.40 -2.92
N SER A 234 9.84 -25.60 -3.21
CA SER A 234 10.93 -24.81 -2.66
C SER A 234 11.95 -24.45 -3.73
N ASP A 235 12.87 -23.56 -3.40
CA ASP A 235 14.11 -23.43 -4.15
C ASP A 235 15.02 -24.67 -3.95
N ARG A 236 16.21 -24.66 -4.57
CA ARG A 236 17.22 -25.73 -4.40
C ARG A 236 18.12 -25.52 -3.18
N GLY A 237 17.70 -24.76 -2.20
CA GLY A 237 18.45 -24.56 -0.96
C GLY A 237 18.79 -25.89 -0.27
N GLY A 238 19.97 -25.97 0.35
CA GLY A 238 20.46 -27.18 1.03
C GLY A 238 19.47 -27.72 2.05
N HIS A 239 18.73 -26.81 2.72
CA HIS A 239 17.76 -27.13 3.76
C HIS A 239 16.65 -28.09 3.29
N TYR A 240 16.20 -27.96 2.05
CA TYR A 240 15.11 -28.74 1.46
C TYR A 240 15.58 -30.05 0.81
N ARG A 241 16.88 -30.33 0.90
CA ARG A 241 17.55 -31.52 0.36
C ARG A 241 18.13 -32.41 1.45
N TRP A 242 17.99 -32.01 2.71
CA TRP A 242 18.45 -32.83 3.83
C TRP A 242 17.53 -34.03 4.09
N PRO A 243 18.12 -35.17 4.53
CA PRO A 243 17.36 -36.38 4.74
C PRO A 243 16.16 -36.22 5.69
N GLU A 244 16.31 -35.43 6.75
CA GLU A 244 15.20 -35.17 7.70
C GLU A 244 14.03 -34.45 7.03
N TRP A 245 14.28 -33.43 6.18
CA TRP A 245 13.23 -32.74 5.43
C TRP A 245 12.51 -33.72 4.48
N ILE A 246 13.28 -34.56 3.80
CA ILE A 246 12.77 -35.56 2.87
C ILE A 246 11.89 -36.56 3.62
N GLY A 247 12.36 -37.08 4.76
CA GLY A 247 11.62 -38.01 5.62
C GLY A 247 10.29 -37.41 6.11
N ILE A 248 10.28 -36.15 6.59
CA ILE A 248 9.05 -35.46 6.98
C ILE A 248 8.06 -35.40 5.81
N CYS A 249 8.53 -35.07 4.61
CA CYS A 249 7.66 -35.03 3.43
C CYS A 249 7.06 -36.40 3.11
N GLU A 250 7.87 -37.45 3.15
CA GLU A 250 7.44 -38.84 2.86
C GLU A 250 6.45 -39.34 3.91
N GLU A 251 6.77 -39.21 5.19
CA GLU A 251 5.92 -39.60 6.31
C GLU A 251 4.53 -38.92 6.29
N ASN A 252 4.48 -37.69 5.80
CA ASN A 252 3.26 -36.92 5.70
C ASN A 252 2.62 -36.97 4.29
N GLY A 253 3.12 -37.77 3.37
CA GLY A 253 2.57 -37.93 2.02
C GLY A 253 2.58 -36.63 1.20
N LEU A 254 3.60 -35.78 1.39
CA LEU A 254 3.79 -34.56 0.61
C LEU A 254 4.53 -34.86 -0.70
N VAL A 255 4.05 -34.29 -1.79
CA VAL A 255 4.75 -34.33 -3.08
C VAL A 255 5.76 -33.18 -3.13
N ARG A 256 7.04 -33.51 -3.30
CA ARG A 256 8.09 -32.53 -3.36
C ARG A 256 8.27 -31.98 -4.78
N SER A 257 8.41 -30.66 -4.90
CA SER A 257 8.72 -29.96 -6.14
C SER A 257 9.82 -28.92 -5.89
N MET A 258 10.74 -28.74 -6.81
CA MET A 258 11.81 -27.74 -6.67
C MET A 258 11.97 -26.92 -7.95
N SER A 259 12.34 -25.64 -7.76
CA SER A 259 12.70 -24.73 -8.86
C SER A 259 13.80 -25.32 -9.76
N ALA A 260 13.80 -24.97 -11.03
CA ALA A 260 14.91 -25.30 -11.92
C ALA A 260 16.21 -24.59 -11.48
N LYS A 261 17.39 -25.17 -11.78
CA LYS A 261 18.67 -24.59 -11.38
C LYS A 261 18.86 -23.21 -12.02
N GLY A 262 19.11 -22.19 -11.19
CA GLY A 262 19.34 -20.81 -11.64
C GLY A 262 18.09 -20.06 -12.14
N CYS A 263 16.90 -20.61 -11.93
CA CYS A 263 15.63 -19.97 -12.33
C CYS A 263 14.93 -19.31 -11.15
N SER A 264 15.32 -18.08 -10.79
CA SER A 264 14.62 -17.30 -9.75
C SER A 264 13.12 -17.07 -10.00
N PRO A 265 12.62 -16.95 -11.26
CA PRO A 265 11.18 -16.86 -11.49
C PRO A 265 10.35 -18.04 -10.98
N ASP A 266 10.97 -19.20 -10.79
CA ASP A 266 10.30 -20.41 -10.30
C ASP A 266 9.96 -20.35 -8.79
N ASN A 267 10.45 -19.33 -8.05
CA ASN A 267 10.09 -19.05 -6.65
C ASN A 267 9.44 -17.67 -6.45
N SER A 268 9.01 -17.04 -7.54
CA SER A 268 8.55 -15.63 -7.52
C SER A 268 7.36 -15.36 -6.61
N ALA A 269 6.50 -16.33 -6.35
CA ALA A 269 5.36 -16.16 -5.45
C ALA A 269 5.81 -16.07 -3.97
N CYS A 270 6.81 -16.85 -3.57
CA CYS A 270 7.43 -16.76 -2.25
C CYS A 270 8.18 -15.43 -2.08
N GLU A 271 8.95 -15.03 -3.10
CA GLU A 271 9.60 -13.71 -3.15
C GLU A 271 8.59 -12.57 -3.04
N GLY A 272 7.42 -12.70 -3.69
CA GLY A 272 6.31 -11.76 -3.60
C GLY A 272 5.69 -11.69 -2.20
N PHE A 273 5.64 -12.79 -1.46
CA PHE A 273 5.24 -12.81 -0.05
C PHE A 273 6.28 -12.09 0.81
N PHE A 274 7.57 -12.40 0.68
CA PHE A 274 8.64 -11.76 1.43
C PHE A 274 8.76 -10.26 1.13
N GLY A 275 8.63 -9.86 -0.13
CA GLY A 275 8.66 -8.46 -0.51
C GLY A 275 7.56 -7.66 0.18
N ARG A 276 6.36 -8.22 0.26
CA ARG A 276 5.23 -7.62 0.96
C ARG A 276 5.46 -7.55 2.47
N LEU A 277 5.87 -8.65 3.08
CA LEU A 277 6.18 -8.74 4.49
C LEU A 277 7.27 -7.72 4.87
N LYS A 278 8.37 -7.69 4.13
CA LYS A 278 9.47 -6.75 4.40
C LYS A 278 9.07 -5.29 4.24
N ASN A 279 8.26 -4.97 3.23
CA ASN A 279 7.76 -3.61 3.04
C ASN A 279 6.78 -3.17 4.13
N GLU A 280 5.86 -4.03 4.55
CA GLU A 280 4.84 -3.67 5.52
C GLU A 280 5.34 -3.76 6.98
N PHE A 281 6.30 -4.64 7.25
CA PHE A 281 6.74 -4.91 8.62
C PHE A 281 8.16 -4.41 8.92
N PHE A 282 9.12 -4.48 7.95
CA PHE A 282 10.53 -4.31 8.28
C PHE A 282 11.15 -3.00 7.77
N HIS A 283 11.12 -2.73 6.46
CA HIS A 283 11.98 -1.73 5.82
C HIS A 283 11.75 -0.28 6.23
N TYR A 284 10.58 0.08 6.72
CA TYR A 284 10.19 1.47 7.00
C TYR A 284 9.87 1.70 8.48
N ARG A 285 10.45 0.85 9.34
CA ARG A 285 10.36 0.98 10.78
C ARG A 285 11.74 1.17 11.37
N ASP A 286 11.80 1.86 12.47
CA ASP A 286 12.99 1.97 13.28
C ASP A 286 13.14 0.70 14.15
N TRP A 287 14.34 0.08 14.05
CA TRP A 287 14.72 -1.11 14.80
C TRP A 287 15.93 -0.84 15.72
N GLU A 288 16.32 0.43 15.89
CA GLU A 288 17.41 0.79 16.80
C GLU A 288 17.07 0.35 18.23
N GLY A 289 18.03 -0.28 18.91
CA GLY A 289 17.85 -0.78 20.27
C GLY A 289 16.89 -1.97 20.43
N VAL A 290 16.30 -2.50 19.36
CA VAL A 290 15.41 -3.66 19.43
C VAL A 290 16.22 -4.94 19.43
N THR A 291 16.07 -5.77 20.47
CA THR A 291 16.72 -7.08 20.57
C THR A 291 16.12 -8.09 19.59
N ALA A 292 16.90 -9.12 19.23
CA ALA A 292 16.42 -10.20 18.38
C ALA A 292 15.17 -10.90 18.96
N GLY A 293 15.09 -11.06 20.27
CA GLY A 293 13.92 -11.64 20.95
C GLY A 293 12.65 -10.81 20.79
N GLU A 294 12.75 -9.49 21.00
CA GLU A 294 11.62 -8.56 20.79
C GLU A 294 11.21 -8.51 19.31
N PHE A 295 12.19 -8.52 18.39
CA PHE A 295 11.92 -8.56 16.96
C PHE A 295 11.16 -9.83 16.57
N MET A 296 11.59 -11.00 17.06
CA MET A 296 10.91 -12.28 16.82
C MET A 296 9.46 -12.24 17.31
N GLY A 297 9.20 -11.68 18.51
CA GLY A 297 7.84 -11.52 19.02
C GLY A 297 6.97 -10.60 18.17
N ARG A 298 7.52 -9.48 17.68
CA ARG A 298 6.81 -8.55 16.77
C ARG A 298 6.56 -9.18 15.40
N LEU A 299 7.51 -9.98 14.89
CA LEU A 299 7.36 -10.71 13.62
C LEU A 299 6.28 -11.80 13.73
N GLU A 300 6.24 -12.53 14.85
CA GLU A 300 5.18 -13.51 15.16
C GLU A 300 3.80 -12.83 15.14
N ALA A 301 3.65 -11.73 15.87
CA ALA A 301 2.41 -10.96 15.91
C ALA A 301 1.99 -10.46 14.51
N TYR A 302 2.95 -10.03 13.67
CA TYR A 302 2.67 -9.62 12.30
C TYR A 302 2.18 -10.79 11.42
N LEU A 303 2.76 -11.98 11.57
CA LEU A 303 2.33 -13.16 10.80
C LEU A 303 0.93 -13.62 11.20
N VAL A 304 0.59 -13.54 12.49
CA VAL A 304 -0.77 -13.76 12.98
C VAL A 304 -1.73 -12.73 12.37
N TYR A 305 -1.39 -11.45 12.45
CA TYR A 305 -2.16 -10.37 11.80
C TYR A 305 -2.32 -10.62 10.30
N TYR A 306 -1.26 -11.04 9.59
CA TYR A 306 -1.32 -11.33 8.15
C TYR A 306 -2.35 -12.42 7.84
N ARG A 307 -2.40 -13.46 8.66
CA ARG A 307 -3.31 -14.60 8.53
C ARG A 307 -4.76 -14.21 8.86
N GLU A 308 -4.97 -13.54 10.00
CA GLU A 308 -6.30 -13.33 10.56
C GLU A 308 -6.98 -12.03 10.10
N GLU A 309 -6.22 -10.96 9.86
CA GLU A 309 -6.77 -9.61 9.73
C GLU A 309 -6.35 -8.86 8.46
N ARG A 310 -5.22 -9.25 7.84
CA ARG A 310 -4.71 -8.52 6.67
C ARG A 310 -5.60 -8.75 5.46
N ILE A 311 -6.40 -7.74 5.12
CA ILE A 311 -7.30 -7.80 3.96
C ILE A 311 -6.55 -7.78 2.63
N LYS A 312 -7.02 -8.57 1.66
CA LYS A 312 -6.45 -8.70 0.31
C LYS A 312 -7.51 -8.45 -0.74
N LYS A 313 -7.20 -7.61 -1.73
CA LYS A 313 -8.13 -7.32 -2.83
C LYS A 313 -8.51 -8.59 -3.61
N SER A 314 -7.52 -9.49 -3.83
CA SER A 314 -7.72 -10.77 -4.50
C SER A 314 -8.70 -11.71 -3.80
N LEU A 315 -8.91 -11.52 -2.50
CA LEU A 315 -9.84 -12.31 -1.68
C LEU A 315 -11.15 -11.53 -1.40
N GLY A 316 -11.48 -10.55 -2.22
CA GLY A 316 -12.69 -9.74 -2.03
C GLY A 316 -12.62 -8.84 -0.79
N TRP A 317 -11.43 -8.36 -0.41
CA TRP A 317 -11.17 -7.56 0.78
C TRP A 317 -11.41 -8.31 2.11
N LEU A 318 -11.22 -9.62 2.08
CA LEU A 318 -11.16 -10.46 3.27
C LEU A 318 -9.71 -10.79 3.62
N SER A 319 -9.47 -11.14 4.88
CA SER A 319 -8.21 -11.78 5.27
C SER A 319 -8.20 -13.23 4.76
N PRO A 320 -7.03 -13.89 4.69
CA PRO A 320 -6.97 -15.30 4.31
C PRO A 320 -7.89 -16.18 5.16
N MET A 321 -7.90 -16.00 6.46
CA MET A 321 -8.74 -16.79 7.37
C MET A 321 -10.22 -16.49 7.22
N GLU A 322 -10.63 -15.22 7.06
CA GLU A 322 -12.02 -14.85 6.74
C GLU A 322 -12.47 -15.44 5.41
N TYR A 323 -11.58 -15.46 4.41
CA TYR A 323 -11.87 -16.03 3.10
C TYR A 323 -12.12 -17.54 3.20
N ARG A 324 -11.27 -18.28 3.94
CA ARG A 324 -11.47 -19.71 4.19
C ARG A 324 -12.77 -20.01 4.94
N ARG A 325 -13.07 -19.25 6.01
CA ARG A 325 -14.35 -19.38 6.75
C ARG A 325 -15.56 -19.16 5.85
N LYS A 326 -15.51 -18.14 4.99
CA LYS A 326 -16.58 -17.85 4.03
C LYS A 326 -16.83 -18.99 3.05
N LEU A 327 -15.79 -19.74 2.68
CA LEU A 327 -15.87 -20.87 1.76
C LEU A 327 -16.07 -22.22 2.47
N GLY A 328 -16.12 -22.25 3.80
CA GLY A 328 -16.34 -23.48 4.57
C GLY A 328 -15.08 -24.33 4.78
N TYR A 329 -13.89 -23.75 4.66
CA TYR A 329 -12.61 -24.45 4.84
C TYR A 329 -11.98 -24.25 6.23
N ALA A 330 -12.57 -23.44 7.11
CA ALA A 330 -12.07 -23.16 8.46
C ALA A 330 -13.25 -22.88 9.42
#